data_f200061855ca545b611e988464b6787f
#
_entry.id   f200061855ca545b611e988464b6787f
#
_cell.length_a   1.000
_cell.length_b   1.000
_cell.length_c   1.000
_cell.angle_alpha   90.00
_cell.angle_beta   90.00
_cell.angle_gamma   90.00
#
_symmetry.space_group_name_H-M   'P 1'
#
loop_
_entity.id
_entity.type
_entity.pdbx_description
1 polymer ?
#
loop_
_entity_poly.entity_id
_entity_poly.type
_entity_poly.pdbx_seq_one_letter_code
_entity_poly.pdbx_strand_id
1 'polypeptide(L)'
;MELLKERIREEGIVLNNRVLKVDGFLNHQIDPQLFKAIGKEIADRYRDAGVQRIVTIEASGIALALMAALELDVPLVFARKKKSILMVDDVYHSVVYSYTKEENYDITISKKFLPAGEKVLIIDDFLASGEAAMGLAKLVQDAGDEVVGMAIAIEKSFQPGRERLENAGYRVESLVRIKEVKDNGCVFIED
;
A
#
# COMPACT_ATOMS: atom_id res chain seq x y z
N MET A 1 -6.29 12.09 7.07
CA MET A 1 -6.47 11.48 8.42
C MET A 1 -5.57 12.20 9.43
N GLU A 2 -6.16 12.96 10.36
CA GLU A 2 -5.37 13.84 11.26
C GLU A 2 -4.49 13.05 12.22
N LEU A 3 -5.00 11.99 12.85
CA LEU A 3 -4.23 11.16 13.76
C LEU A 3 -2.88 10.68 13.17
N LEU A 4 -2.85 10.29 11.90
CA LEU A 4 -1.61 9.87 11.25
C LEU A 4 -0.69 11.08 10.94
N LYS A 5 -1.25 12.25 10.59
CA LYS A 5 -0.47 13.48 10.42
C LYS A 5 0.21 13.90 11.73
N GLU A 6 -0.52 13.82 12.86
CA GLU A 6 0.03 14.13 14.19
C GLU A 6 1.18 13.21 14.54
N ARG A 7 1.02 11.89 14.34
CA ARG A 7 2.12 10.93 14.58
C ARG A 7 3.35 11.20 13.70
N ILE A 8 3.15 11.56 12.45
CA ILE A 8 4.27 11.94 11.56
C ILE A 8 4.97 13.20 12.06
N ARG A 9 4.22 14.19 12.58
CA ARG A 9 4.81 15.42 13.13
C ARG A 9 5.61 15.16 14.41
N GLU A 10 5.12 14.29 15.29
CA GLU A 10 5.71 14.01 16.60
C GLU A 10 6.90 13.05 16.54
N GLU A 11 6.80 11.99 15.76
CA GLU A 11 7.75 10.88 15.77
C GLU A 11 8.44 10.63 14.42
N GLY A 12 7.98 11.28 13.35
CA GLY A 12 8.60 11.16 12.03
C GLY A 12 9.98 11.82 12.00
N ILE A 13 10.97 11.08 11.50
CA ILE A 13 12.34 11.60 11.36
C ILE A 13 12.63 11.86 9.89
N VAL A 14 13.01 13.09 9.58
CA VAL A 14 13.43 13.47 8.23
C VAL A 14 14.94 13.33 8.09
N LEU A 15 15.37 12.62 7.06
CA LEU A 15 16.78 12.45 6.70
C LEU A 15 17.05 13.10 5.35
N ASN A 16 18.09 13.95 5.29
CA ASN A 16 18.59 14.57 4.05
C ASN A 16 17.50 15.26 3.21
N ASN A 17 16.51 15.87 3.83
CA ASN A 17 15.37 16.52 3.17
C ASN A 17 14.62 15.67 2.12
N ARG A 18 14.74 14.35 2.18
CA ARG A 18 14.18 13.43 1.17
C ARG A 18 13.50 12.20 1.75
N VAL A 19 14.01 11.69 2.85
CA VAL A 19 13.53 10.44 3.42
C VAL A 19 12.78 10.73 4.70
N LEU A 20 11.51 10.36 4.73
CA LEU A 20 10.72 10.30 5.95
C LEU A 20 10.82 8.90 6.53
N LYS A 21 11.35 8.78 7.74
CA LYS A 21 11.35 7.56 8.56
C LYS A 21 10.14 7.59 9.51
N VAL A 22 9.37 6.52 9.48
CA VAL A 22 8.22 6.29 10.35
C VAL A 22 8.32 4.91 11.02
N ASP A 23 9.56 4.47 11.22
CA ASP A 23 9.88 3.13 11.73
C ASP A 23 9.46 2.94 13.19
N GLY A 24 9.33 4.00 13.95
CA GLY A 24 8.87 3.95 15.35
C GLY A 24 7.40 3.58 15.55
N PHE A 25 6.55 3.70 14.50
CA PHE A 25 5.11 3.47 14.66
C PHE A 25 4.41 2.81 13.46
N LEU A 26 5.08 2.72 12.29
CA LEU A 26 4.43 2.21 11.06
C LEU A 26 5.09 0.97 10.48
N ASN A 27 6.38 1.02 10.11
CA ASN A 27 6.98 0.00 9.25
C ASN A 27 8.15 -0.79 9.87
N HIS A 28 8.41 -0.62 11.16
CA HIS A 28 9.31 -1.46 11.94
C HIS A 28 8.69 -1.80 13.29
N GLN A 29 8.46 -0.82 14.16
CA GLN A 29 7.53 -0.96 15.27
C GLN A 29 6.14 -0.58 14.78
N ILE A 30 5.12 -1.36 15.18
CA ILE A 30 3.72 -1.13 14.84
C ILE A 30 3.00 -0.62 16.08
N ASP A 31 2.34 0.55 15.96
CA ASP A 31 1.39 1.02 16.95
C ASP A 31 0.01 0.40 16.69
N PRO A 32 -0.49 -0.53 17.53
CA PRO A 32 -1.73 -1.24 17.25
C PRO A 32 -2.97 -0.32 17.23
N GLN A 33 -2.98 0.75 18.02
CA GLN A 33 -4.11 1.66 18.08
C GLN A 33 -4.17 2.54 16.82
N LEU A 34 -3.02 3.02 16.36
CA LEU A 34 -2.91 3.73 15.10
C LEU A 34 -3.34 2.84 13.93
N PHE A 35 -2.87 1.60 13.88
CA PHE A 35 -3.22 0.66 12.82
C PHE A 35 -4.70 0.31 12.80
N LYS A 36 -5.32 0.14 13.97
CA LYS A 36 -6.77 -0.03 14.08
C LYS A 36 -7.53 1.16 13.51
N ALA A 37 -7.11 2.38 13.84
CA ALA A 37 -7.73 3.60 13.31
C ALA A 37 -7.55 3.73 11.79
N ILE A 38 -6.36 3.41 11.28
CA ILE A 38 -6.06 3.40 9.83
C ILE A 38 -6.92 2.37 9.12
N GLY A 39 -7.01 1.14 9.63
CA GLY A 39 -7.82 0.07 9.03
C GLY A 39 -9.29 0.45 8.93
N LYS A 40 -9.83 1.04 10.01
CA LYS A 40 -11.20 1.55 10.02
C LYS A 40 -11.41 2.67 8.98
N GLU A 41 -10.53 3.64 8.90
CA GLU A 41 -10.62 4.75 7.94
C GLU A 41 -10.58 4.24 6.50
N ILE A 42 -9.70 3.28 6.19
CA ILE A 42 -9.65 2.65 4.87
C ILE A 42 -10.96 1.92 4.58
N ALA A 43 -11.44 1.11 5.53
CA ALA A 43 -12.69 0.37 5.37
C ALA A 43 -13.88 1.31 5.14
N ASP A 44 -13.98 2.42 5.87
CA ASP A 44 -15.05 3.39 5.71
C ASP A 44 -15.05 4.03 4.32
N ARG A 45 -13.87 4.32 3.73
CA ARG A 45 -13.75 4.88 2.37
C ARG A 45 -14.11 3.90 1.26
N TYR A 46 -13.99 2.60 1.50
CA TYR A 46 -14.24 1.56 0.50
C TYR A 46 -15.43 0.64 0.82
N ARG A 47 -16.22 0.95 1.85
CA ARG A 47 -17.35 0.13 2.32
C ARG A 47 -18.35 -0.17 1.20
N ASP A 48 -18.63 0.81 0.35
CA ASP A 48 -19.59 0.69 -0.74
C ASP A 48 -18.97 0.22 -2.07
N ALA A 49 -17.67 -0.07 -2.09
CA ALA A 49 -16.98 -0.51 -3.29
C ALA A 49 -17.16 -2.02 -3.60
N GLY A 50 -17.79 -2.75 -2.68
CA GLY A 50 -18.03 -4.19 -2.84
C GLY A 50 -16.75 -5.02 -2.79
N VAL A 51 -15.76 -4.60 -1.98
CA VAL A 51 -14.49 -5.30 -1.81
C VAL A 51 -14.74 -6.74 -1.36
N GLN A 52 -14.11 -7.71 -2.04
CA GLN A 52 -14.20 -9.13 -1.74
C GLN A 52 -12.85 -9.71 -1.28
N ARG A 53 -11.76 -9.01 -1.58
CA ARG A 53 -10.40 -9.38 -1.18
C ARG A 53 -9.52 -8.16 -1.06
N ILE A 54 -8.55 -8.23 -0.15
CA ILE A 54 -7.46 -7.24 -0.06
C ILE A 54 -6.17 -7.87 -0.54
N VAL A 55 -5.40 -7.11 -1.32
CA VAL A 55 -4.06 -7.47 -1.77
C VAL A 55 -3.07 -6.41 -1.30
N THR A 56 -1.93 -6.85 -0.80
CA THR A 56 -0.81 -5.99 -0.40
C THR A 56 0.53 -6.62 -0.77
N ILE A 57 1.62 -6.00 -0.34
CA ILE A 57 2.98 -6.51 -0.53
C ILE A 57 3.71 -6.64 0.82
N GLU A 58 4.54 -7.70 0.96
CA GLU A 58 5.41 -7.84 2.15
C GLU A 58 6.47 -6.73 2.19
N ALA A 59 6.84 -6.25 3.40
CA ALA A 59 6.34 -6.68 4.70
C ALA A 59 5.42 -5.63 5.34
N SER A 60 5.69 -4.33 5.18
CA SER A 60 5.06 -3.22 5.91
C SER A 60 3.57 -3.04 5.63
N GLY A 61 3.11 -3.36 4.42
CA GLY A 61 1.70 -3.32 4.07
C GLY A 61 0.83 -4.36 4.78
N ILE A 62 1.41 -5.50 5.23
CA ILE A 62 0.62 -6.64 5.72
C ILE A 62 -0.22 -6.28 6.95
N ALA A 63 0.40 -5.71 7.98
CA ALA A 63 -0.31 -5.42 9.22
C ALA A 63 -1.40 -4.34 9.02
N LEU A 64 -1.13 -3.37 8.17
CA LEU A 64 -2.05 -2.31 7.80
C LEU A 64 -3.27 -2.87 7.04
N ALA A 65 -3.01 -3.69 6.04
CA ALA A 65 -4.04 -4.37 5.25
C ALA A 65 -4.88 -5.34 6.09
N LEU A 66 -4.27 -6.00 7.10
CA LEU A 66 -4.98 -6.88 8.03
C LEU A 66 -6.05 -6.12 8.82
N MET A 67 -5.76 -4.90 9.28
CA MET A 67 -6.75 -4.12 10.02
C MET A 67 -7.94 -3.73 9.14
N ALA A 68 -7.70 -3.35 7.89
CA ALA A 68 -8.79 -3.08 6.93
C ALA A 68 -9.58 -4.36 6.56
N ALA A 69 -8.88 -5.51 6.45
CA ALA A 69 -9.51 -6.79 6.17
C ALA A 69 -10.46 -7.23 7.28
N LEU A 70 -10.08 -7.00 8.55
CA LEU A 70 -10.94 -7.24 9.71
C LEU A 70 -12.20 -6.36 9.70
N GLU A 71 -12.08 -5.08 9.33
CA GLU A 71 -13.20 -4.14 9.29
C GLU A 71 -14.17 -4.40 8.12
N LEU A 72 -13.65 -4.93 6.99
CA LEU A 72 -14.44 -5.26 5.80
C LEU A 72 -14.92 -6.72 5.79
N ASP A 73 -14.44 -7.54 6.72
CA ASP A 73 -14.70 -9.00 6.80
C ASP A 73 -14.36 -9.74 5.50
N VAL A 74 -13.16 -9.49 4.95
CA VAL A 74 -12.68 -10.07 3.70
C VAL A 74 -11.29 -10.69 3.86
N PRO A 75 -10.93 -11.71 3.06
CA PRO A 75 -9.60 -12.29 3.08
C PRO A 75 -8.52 -11.32 2.60
N LEU A 76 -7.33 -11.46 3.18
CA LEU A 76 -6.11 -10.75 2.81
C LEU A 76 -5.10 -11.69 2.18
N VAL A 77 -4.54 -11.27 1.05
CA VAL A 77 -3.40 -11.95 0.39
C VAL A 77 -2.26 -10.95 0.22
N PHE A 78 -1.02 -11.40 0.44
CA PHE A 78 0.13 -10.54 0.19
C PHE A 78 1.08 -11.14 -0.85
N ALA A 79 1.55 -10.26 -1.74
CA ALA A 79 2.60 -10.60 -2.69
C ALA A 79 3.94 -10.75 -1.98
N ARG A 80 4.71 -11.77 -2.37
CA ARG A 80 6.06 -12.02 -1.87
C ARG A 80 7.10 -11.46 -2.82
N LYS A 81 8.15 -10.86 -2.26
CA LYS A 81 9.30 -10.29 -3.02
C LYS A 81 10.31 -11.34 -3.48
N LYS A 82 10.18 -12.59 -3.04
CA LYS A 82 11.00 -13.71 -3.48
C LYS A 82 10.13 -14.93 -3.68
N LYS A 83 10.41 -15.72 -4.73
CA LYS A 83 9.82 -17.07 -4.82
C LYS A 83 10.17 -17.85 -3.56
N SER A 84 9.16 -18.26 -2.80
CA SER A 84 9.36 -19.26 -1.76
C SER A 84 9.73 -20.57 -2.43
N ILE A 85 10.71 -21.30 -1.91
CA ILE A 85 11.07 -22.67 -2.36
C ILE A 85 9.84 -23.60 -2.28
N LEU A 86 8.86 -23.27 -1.42
CA LEU A 86 7.61 -24.00 -1.27
C LEU A 86 6.53 -23.58 -2.28
N MET A 87 6.74 -22.53 -3.05
CA MET A 87 5.85 -22.13 -4.16
C MET A 87 6.35 -22.80 -5.45
N VAL A 88 6.19 -24.11 -5.50
CA VAL A 88 6.72 -24.96 -6.59
C VAL A 88 5.96 -24.72 -7.89
N ASP A 89 4.70 -24.24 -7.85
CA ASP A 89 3.84 -24.16 -9.03
C ASP A 89 2.91 -22.95 -9.03
N ASP A 90 2.50 -22.58 -10.22
CA ASP A 90 1.37 -21.75 -10.60
C ASP A 90 1.16 -20.45 -9.79
N VAL A 91 2.00 -19.46 -10.09
CA VAL A 91 1.94 -18.14 -9.51
C VAL A 91 1.63 -17.09 -10.56
N TYR A 92 0.94 -16.02 -10.17
CA TYR A 92 1.00 -14.76 -10.87
C TYR A 92 2.32 -14.07 -10.54
N HIS A 93 2.93 -13.43 -11.53
CA HIS A 93 4.26 -12.83 -11.41
C HIS A 93 4.28 -11.43 -12.03
N SER A 94 4.93 -10.50 -11.34
CA SER A 94 5.21 -9.17 -11.87
C SER A 94 6.60 -8.71 -11.45
N VAL A 95 7.22 -7.86 -12.25
CA VAL A 95 8.51 -7.22 -11.96
C VAL A 95 8.25 -5.80 -11.50
N VAL A 96 8.87 -5.41 -10.39
CA VAL A 96 8.78 -4.08 -9.81
C VAL A 96 10.18 -3.48 -9.73
N TYR A 97 10.33 -2.23 -10.15
CA TYR A 97 11.58 -1.50 -10.01
C TYR A 97 11.66 -0.79 -8.66
N SER A 98 12.76 -1.02 -7.95
CA SER A 98 13.06 -0.32 -6.69
C SER A 98 13.99 0.86 -6.95
N TYR A 99 13.49 2.08 -6.89
CA TYR A 99 14.32 3.29 -7.00
C TYR A 99 15.31 3.46 -5.84
N THR A 100 15.01 2.90 -4.67
CA THR A 100 15.88 2.99 -3.50
C THR A 100 17.10 2.08 -3.62
N LYS A 101 16.93 0.92 -4.26
CA LYS A 101 17.98 -0.07 -4.46
C LYS A 101 18.54 -0.07 -5.89
N GLU A 102 17.90 0.69 -6.79
CA GLU A 102 18.22 0.73 -8.23
C GLU A 102 18.24 -0.66 -8.88
N GLU A 103 17.32 -1.54 -8.45
CA GLU A 103 17.22 -2.91 -8.93
C GLU A 103 15.77 -3.33 -9.20
N ASN A 104 15.59 -4.27 -10.12
CA ASN A 104 14.33 -4.96 -10.30
C ASN A 104 14.19 -6.08 -9.28
N TYR A 105 12.99 -6.27 -8.76
CA TYR A 105 12.65 -7.42 -7.95
C TYR A 105 11.31 -8.03 -8.38
N ASP A 106 11.23 -9.34 -8.22
CA ASP A 106 10.02 -10.08 -8.54
C ASP A 106 9.03 -10.03 -7.38
N ILE A 107 7.76 -9.89 -7.71
CA ILE A 107 6.66 -10.10 -6.78
C ILE A 107 5.76 -11.20 -7.30
N THR A 108 5.31 -12.07 -6.39
CA THR A 108 4.50 -13.24 -6.76
C THR A 108 3.35 -13.44 -5.79
N ILE A 109 2.21 -13.94 -6.33
CA ILE A 109 1.07 -14.45 -5.56
C ILE A 109 0.71 -15.83 -6.11
N SER A 110 0.49 -16.83 -5.23
CA SER A 110 -0.03 -18.11 -5.67
C SER A 110 -1.44 -17.97 -6.23
N LYS A 111 -1.70 -18.52 -7.40
CA LYS A 111 -3.02 -18.53 -8.04
C LYS A 111 -4.11 -19.16 -7.16
N LYS A 112 -3.72 -20.08 -6.29
CA LYS A 112 -4.63 -20.70 -5.30
C LYS A 112 -5.32 -19.68 -4.40
N PHE A 113 -4.67 -18.53 -4.12
CA PHE A 113 -5.15 -17.53 -3.17
C PHE A 113 -5.70 -16.27 -3.84
N LEU A 114 -5.68 -16.21 -5.17
CA LEU A 114 -6.24 -15.11 -5.96
C LEU A 114 -7.13 -15.69 -7.06
N PRO A 115 -8.35 -16.17 -6.72
CA PRO A 115 -9.30 -16.73 -7.69
C PRO A 115 -9.91 -15.60 -8.53
N ALA A 116 -10.17 -15.90 -9.81
CA ALA A 116 -10.68 -14.91 -10.76
C ALA A 116 -12.11 -14.44 -10.46
N GLY A 117 -12.39 -13.18 -10.84
CA GLY A 117 -13.72 -12.58 -10.81
C GLY A 117 -14.06 -11.84 -9.51
N GLU A 118 -13.08 -11.57 -8.67
CA GLU A 118 -13.28 -10.82 -7.42
C GLU A 118 -12.99 -9.31 -7.57
N LYS A 119 -13.59 -8.53 -6.70
CA LYS A 119 -13.32 -7.11 -6.50
C LYS A 119 -12.24 -6.93 -5.44
N VAL A 120 -11.08 -6.45 -5.87
CA VAL A 120 -9.86 -6.39 -5.05
C VAL A 120 -9.51 -4.95 -4.68
N LEU A 121 -9.27 -4.71 -3.40
CA LEU A 121 -8.68 -3.48 -2.88
C LEU A 121 -7.18 -3.70 -2.66
N ILE A 122 -6.34 -2.86 -3.24
CA ILE A 122 -4.90 -2.85 -3.00
C ILE A 122 -4.59 -1.89 -1.85
N ILE A 123 -3.80 -2.34 -0.87
CA ILE A 123 -3.38 -1.51 0.27
C ILE A 123 -1.86 -1.53 0.39
N ASP A 124 -1.26 -0.35 0.62
CA ASP A 124 0.18 -0.24 0.89
C ASP A 124 0.48 0.88 1.91
N ASP A 125 1.67 0.84 2.54
CA ASP A 125 2.09 1.84 3.50
C ASP A 125 2.53 3.16 2.84
N PHE A 126 3.28 3.10 1.74
CA PHE A 126 3.79 4.27 1.02
C PHE A 126 3.45 4.25 -0.47
N LEU A 127 3.07 5.41 -0.99
CA LEU A 127 3.04 5.68 -2.42
C LEU A 127 4.14 6.69 -2.77
N ALA A 128 5.10 6.26 -3.57
CA ALA A 128 6.20 7.08 -4.09
C ALA A 128 6.11 7.15 -5.64
N SER A 129 6.85 6.34 -6.36
CA SER A 129 6.80 6.24 -7.83
C SER A 129 5.60 5.45 -8.38
N GLY A 130 4.90 4.69 -7.52
CA GLY A 130 3.77 3.85 -7.91
C GLY A 130 4.14 2.47 -8.49
N GLU A 131 5.43 2.10 -8.54
CA GLU A 131 5.88 0.83 -9.12
C GLU A 131 5.28 -0.38 -8.41
N ALA A 132 5.32 -0.41 -7.07
CA ALA A 132 4.78 -1.53 -6.29
C ALA A 132 3.26 -1.66 -6.50
N ALA A 133 2.52 -0.54 -6.45
CA ALA A 133 1.08 -0.53 -6.65
C ALA A 133 0.69 -0.98 -8.07
N MET A 134 1.42 -0.53 -9.11
CA MET A 134 1.23 -1.00 -10.48
C MET A 134 1.57 -2.49 -10.63
N GLY A 135 2.63 -2.96 -9.98
CA GLY A 135 2.98 -4.38 -9.96
C GLY A 135 1.89 -5.25 -9.33
N LEU A 136 1.32 -4.81 -8.21
CA LEU A 136 0.19 -5.47 -7.56
C LEU A 136 -1.07 -5.45 -8.46
N ALA A 137 -1.37 -4.30 -9.07
CA ALA A 137 -2.50 -4.20 -10.00
C ALA A 137 -2.37 -5.18 -11.18
N LYS A 138 -1.15 -5.33 -11.71
CA LYS A 138 -0.88 -6.33 -12.75
C LYS A 138 -1.17 -7.76 -12.28
N LEU A 139 -0.75 -8.14 -11.07
CA LEU A 139 -1.04 -9.48 -10.52
C LEU A 139 -2.55 -9.73 -10.41
N VAL A 140 -3.30 -8.73 -9.94
CA VAL A 140 -4.76 -8.76 -9.81
C VAL A 140 -5.44 -8.89 -11.17
N GLN A 141 -5.00 -8.12 -12.16
CA GLN A 141 -5.51 -8.22 -13.54
C GLN A 141 -5.17 -9.55 -14.22
N ASP A 142 -3.94 -10.06 -14.02
CA ASP A 142 -3.52 -11.36 -14.56
C ASP A 142 -4.35 -12.51 -13.94
N ALA A 143 -4.91 -12.30 -12.74
CA ALA A 143 -5.86 -13.23 -12.13
C ALA A 143 -7.27 -13.15 -12.74
N GLY A 144 -7.58 -12.10 -13.48
CA GLY A 144 -8.93 -11.84 -13.99
C GLY A 144 -9.83 -11.14 -12.98
N ASP A 145 -9.23 -10.43 -12.03
CA ASP A 145 -9.89 -9.67 -10.97
C ASP A 145 -9.99 -8.17 -11.30
N GLU A 146 -10.93 -7.48 -10.64
CA GLU A 146 -11.13 -6.05 -10.75
C GLU A 146 -10.44 -5.32 -9.59
N VAL A 147 -9.55 -4.36 -9.89
CA VAL A 147 -9.02 -3.43 -8.88
C VAL A 147 -10.04 -2.32 -8.63
N VAL A 148 -10.74 -2.35 -7.50
CA VAL A 148 -11.75 -1.34 -7.14
C VAL A 148 -11.14 -0.07 -6.56
N GLY A 149 -9.88 -0.11 -6.20
CA GLY A 149 -9.11 1.05 -5.75
C GLY A 149 -7.82 0.68 -5.05
N MET A 150 -7.08 1.72 -4.69
CA MET A 150 -5.81 1.63 -3.98
C MET A 150 -5.85 2.54 -2.76
N ALA A 151 -5.66 1.98 -1.57
CA ALA A 151 -5.62 2.70 -0.30
C ALA A 151 -4.17 2.77 0.21
N ILE A 152 -3.71 3.97 0.46
CA ILE A 152 -2.32 4.26 0.84
C ILE A 152 -2.31 4.99 2.19
N ALA A 153 -1.46 4.56 3.11
CA ALA A 153 -1.31 5.27 4.37
C ALA A 153 -0.63 6.64 4.15
N ILE A 154 0.53 6.66 3.51
CA ILE A 154 1.32 7.88 3.31
C ILE A 154 1.71 8.03 1.84
N GLU A 155 1.26 9.10 1.22
CA GLU A 155 1.61 9.46 -0.15
C GLU A 155 2.68 10.55 -0.18
N LYS A 156 3.73 10.35 -0.96
CA LYS A 156 4.71 11.37 -1.32
C LYS A 156 4.24 12.07 -2.59
N SER A 157 3.33 13.04 -2.47
CA SER A 157 2.66 13.71 -3.61
C SER A 157 3.60 14.53 -4.50
N PHE A 158 4.86 14.74 -4.07
CA PHE A 158 5.92 15.30 -4.90
C PHE A 158 6.57 14.27 -5.85
N GLN A 159 6.11 13.03 -5.82
CA GLN A 159 6.52 11.94 -6.72
C GLN A 159 5.36 11.53 -7.64
N PRO A 160 5.64 10.92 -8.79
CA PRO A 160 4.64 10.71 -9.85
C PRO A 160 3.62 9.59 -9.58
N GLY A 161 3.69 8.92 -8.44
CA GLY A 161 2.91 7.69 -8.20
C GLY A 161 1.41 7.87 -8.35
N ARG A 162 0.83 8.91 -7.75
CA ARG A 162 -0.62 9.18 -7.89
C ARG A 162 -1.02 9.40 -9.34
N GLU A 163 -0.35 10.32 -10.02
CA GLU A 163 -0.64 10.63 -11.43
C GLU A 163 -0.56 9.37 -12.31
N ARG A 164 0.45 8.55 -12.08
CA ARG A 164 0.62 7.28 -12.82
C ARG A 164 -0.54 6.32 -12.60
N LEU A 165 -1.01 6.16 -11.35
CA LEU A 165 -2.12 5.27 -11.02
C LEU A 165 -3.46 5.79 -11.56
N GLU A 166 -3.72 7.09 -11.39
CA GLU A 166 -4.94 7.74 -11.90
C GLU A 166 -5.00 7.72 -13.43
N ASN A 167 -3.87 7.95 -14.12
CA ASN A 167 -3.77 7.82 -15.59
C ASN A 167 -4.01 6.37 -16.07
N ALA A 168 -3.73 5.38 -15.24
CA ALA A 168 -4.06 3.98 -15.50
C ALA A 168 -5.52 3.63 -15.15
N GLY A 169 -6.31 4.60 -14.68
CA GLY A 169 -7.74 4.46 -14.40
C GLY A 169 -8.07 3.98 -12.98
N TYR A 170 -7.10 3.93 -12.05
CA TYR A 170 -7.34 3.49 -10.68
C TYR A 170 -7.80 4.63 -9.77
N ARG A 171 -8.76 4.32 -8.91
CA ARG A 171 -9.12 5.17 -7.76
C ARG A 171 -8.00 5.07 -6.71
N VAL A 172 -7.42 6.22 -6.30
CA VAL A 172 -6.36 6.29 -5.28
C VAL A 172 -6.83 7.11 -4.09
N GLU A 173 -6.87 6.50 -2.92
CA GLU A 173 -7.18 7.16 -1.66
C GLU A 173 -5.96 7.10 -0.75
N SER A 174 -5.41 8.25 -0.40
CA SER A 174 -4.28 8.35 0.53
C SER A 174 -4.74 9.00 1.84
N LEU A 175 -4.39 8.39 2.98
CA LEU A 175 -4.81 8.91 4.28
C LEU A 175 -4.05 10.17 4.68
N VAL A 176 -2.78 10.24 4.27
CA VAL A 176 -1.94 11.43 4.41
C VAL A 176 -1.21 11.68 3.10
N ARG A 177 -1.22 12.94 2.64
CA ARG A 177 -0.54 13.37 1.44
C ARG A 177 0.55 14.38 1.80
N ILE A 178 1.81 14.03 1.51
CA ILE A 178 2.97 14.87 1.79
C ILE A 178 3.31 15.65 0.53
N LYS A 179 3.20 16.99 0.62
CA LYS A 179 3.57 17.91 -0.46
C LYS A 179 5.08 18.06 -0.57
N GLU A 180 5.77 18.11 0.57
CA GLU A 180 7.20 18.38 0.64
C GLU A 180 7.76 17.82 1.96
N VAL A 181 9.01 17.34 1.92
CA VAL A 181 9.80 16.92 3.08
C VAL A 181 10.92 17.95 3.27
N LYS A 182 11.03 18.53 4.47
CA LYS A 182 12.03 19.53 4.87
C LYS A 182 12.76 19.12 6.13
N ASP A 183 13.91 19.72 6.43
CA ASP A 183 14.68 19.44 7.66
C ASP A 183 13.83 19.53 8.94
N ASN A 184 12.84 20.43 8.95
CA ASN A 184 11.98 20.70 10.08
C ASN A 184 10.67 19.87 10.08
N GLY A 185 10.53 18.86 9.20
CA GLY A 185 9.36 18.00 9.13
C GLY A 185 8.71 17.92 7.75
N CYS A 186 7.44 17.56 7.72
CA CYS A 186 6.66 17.38 6.49
C CYS A 186 5.62 18.48 6.31
N VAL A 187 5.48 18.95 5.07
CA VAL A 187 4.35 19.79 4.66
C VAL A 187 3.28 18.89 4.05
N PHE A 188 2.08 18.95 4.58
CA PHE A 188 0.96 18.14 4.10
C PHE A 188 0.12 18.91 3.07
N ILE A 189 -0.53 18.17 2.19
CA ILE A 189 -1.64 18.69 1.39
C ILE A 189 -2.87 18.61 2.30
N GLU A 190 -3.54 19.75 2.46
CA GLU A 190 -4.84 19.80 3.12
C GLU A 190 -5.93 19.42 2.10
N ASP A 191 -6.84 18.53 2.51
CA ASP A 191 -7.97 18.08 1.68
C ASP A 191 -9.16 19.02 1.85
#